data_4c6d5fc22e8afe74574647089dd6f030
#
_entry.id   4c6d5fc22e8afe74574647089dd6f030
#
_cell.length_a   1.000
_cell.length_b   1.000
_cell.length_c   1.000
_cell.angle_alpha   90.00
_cell.angle_beta   90.00
_cell.angle_gamma   90.00
#
_symmetry.space_group_name_H-M   'P 1'
#
loop_
_entity.id
_entity.type
_entity.pdbx_description
1 polymer ?
#
loop_
_entity_poly.entity_id
_entity_poly.type
_entity_poly.pdbx_seq_one_letter_code
_entity_poly.pdbx_strand_id
1 'polypeptide(L)'
;MNPFVVGAYVSRDYFCGRSEEAKELEKSIREGRNVVLCSERELGKTHLINHLFCKASFKEEFECLCVDAGVCGSLKEFAFILVNGIFRSLRNDHGSLEKFIGLCRSLGLTIRIDPTSNLPEPFLTWVRCESRKR
;
A
#
# COMPACT_ATOMS: atom_id res chain seq x y z
N MET A 1 27.31 -20.18 2.17
CA MET A 1 26.28 -19.15 1.98
C MET A 1 26.10 -18.43 3.31
N ASN A 2 26.23 -17.11 3.37
CA ASN A 2 26.09 -16.37 4.64
C ASN A 2 24.60 -16.26 5.00
N PRO A 3 24.11 -16.86 6.10
CA PRO A 3 22.71 -16.79 6.49
C PRO A 3 22.32 -15.44 7.12
N PHE A 4 23.31 -14.60 7.42
CA PHE A 4 23.08 -13.31 8.05
C PHE A 4 23.08 -12.20 6.99
N VAL A 5 21.90 -11.87 6.50
CA VAL A 5 21.71 -10.74 5.58
C VAL A 5 21.18 -9.56 6.38
N VAL A 6 21.96 -8.48 6.45
CA VAL A 6 21.56 -7.22 7.06
C VAL A 6 21.02 -6.31 5.96
N GLY A 7 19.77 -5.85 6.09
CA GLY A 7 19.17 -4.91 5.14
C GLY A 7 17.84 -5.36 4.58
N ALA A 8 17.59 -5.14 3.29
CA ALA A 8 16.31 -5.42 2.64
C ALA A 8 15.99 -6.93 2.58
N TYR A 9 14.70 -7.27 2.52
CA TYR A 9 14.24 -8.64 2.29
C TYR A 9 14.86 -9.21 1.00
N VAL A 10 15.60 -10.32 1.11
CA VAL A 10 16.37 -10.89 -0.01
C VAL A 10 15.61 -12.02 -0.69
N SER A 11 15.12 -13.01 0.05
CA SER A 11 14.34 -14.13 -0.52
C SER A 11 13.58 -14.91 0.57
N ARG A 12 12.71 -15.83 0.12
CA ARG A 12 11.98 -16.76 0.99
C ARG A 12 12.88 -17.65 1.83
N ASP A 13 14.03 -18.03 1.28
CA ASP A 13 14.96 -19.01 1.89
C ASP A 13 15.66 -18.45 3.14
N TYR A 14 15.68 -17.12 3.27
CA TYR A 14 16.25 -16.43 4.43
C TYR A 14 15.21 -16.06 5.49
N PHE A 15 13.95 -16.43 5.28
CA PHE A 15 12.89 -16.17 6.26
C PHE A 15 12.86 -17.28 7.30
N CYS A 16 13.33 -17.00 8.50
CA CYS A 16 13.41 -17.96 9.60
C CYS A 16 12.53 -17.54 10.79
N GLY A 17 11.92 -18.51 11.43
CA GLY A 17 11.44 -18.42 12.80
C GLY A 17 10.10 -17.72 13.04
N ARG A 18 9.40 -17.20 11.98
CA ARG A 18 8.12 -16.48 12.17
C ARG A 18 7.00 -17.02 11.28
N SER A 19 7.01 -18.31 11.02
CA SER A 19 6.04 -18.96 10.12
C SER A 19 4.60 -18.92 10.66
N GLU A 20 4.42 -19.04 11.96
CA GLU A 20 3.09 -19.00 12.58
C GLU A 20 2.50 -17.59 12.54
N GLU A 21 3.30 -16.56 12.83
CA GLU A 21 2.88 -15.16 12.71
C GLU A 21 2.54 -14.80 11.26
N ALA A 22 3.30 -15.33 10.29
CA ALA A 22 3.00 -15.13 8.87
C ALA A 22 1.67 -15.77 8.47
N LYS A 23 1.35 -16.95 8.98
CA LYS A 23 0.06 -17.63 8.75
C LYS A 23 -1.10 -16.87 9.40
N GLU A 24 -0.93 -16.40 10.62
CA GLU A 24 -1.95 -15.62 11.32
C GLU A 24 -2.24 -14.29 10.61
N LEU A 25 -1.18 -13.61 10.18
CA LEU A 25 -1.29 -12.38 9.39
C LEU A 25 -2.03 -12.63 8.07
N GLU A 26 -1.64 -13.67 7.32
CA GLU A 26 -2.28 -14.06 6.07
C GLU A 26 -3.77 -14.37 6.27
N LYS A 27 -4.11 -15.15 7.29
CA LYS A 27 -5.49 -15.47 7.67
C LYS A 27 -6.29 -14.21 7.95
N SER A 28 -5.75 -13.30 8.74
CA SER A 28 -6.43 -12.06 9.12
C SER A 28 -6.71 -11.16 7.91
N ILE A 29 -5.78 -11.08 6.98
CA ILE A 29 -5.96 -10.32 5.73
C ILE A 29 -7.01 -10.96 4.84
N ARG A 30 -7.01 -12.29 4.68
CA ARG A 30 -8.03 -13.02 3.91
C ARG A 30 -9.44 -12.87 4.48
N GLU A 31 -9.55 -12.71 5.80
CA GLU A 31 -10.80 -12.42 6.49
C GLU A 31 -11.20 -10.93 6.44
N GLY A 32 -10.45 -10.09 5.74
CA GLY A 32 -10.72 -8.66 5.59
C GLY A 32 -10.50 -7.85 6.87
N ARG A 33 -9.72 -8.38 7.82
CA ARG A 33 -9.44 -7.69 9.08
C ARG A 33 -8.29 -6.69 8.92
N ASN A 34 -8.42 -5.55 9.59
CA ASN A 34 -7.32 -4.61 9.76
C ASN A 34 -6.35 -5.16 10.81
N VAL A 35 -5.05 -5.15 10.49
CA VAL A 35 -4.01 -5.68 11.35
C VAL A 35 -3.01 -4.59 11.68
N VAL A 36 -2.63 -4.48 12.95
CA VAL A 36 -1.55 -3.61 13.43
C VAL A 36 -0.43 -4.49 13.97
N LEU A 37 0.76 -4.38 13.38
CA LEU A 37 1.96 -5.08 13.84
C LEU A 37 2.78 -4.16 14.75
N CYS A 38 2.80 -4.49 16.04
CA CYS A 38 3.57 -3.78 17.05
C CYS A 38 4.74 -4.63 17.50
N SER A 39 5.94 -4.10 17.44
CA SER A 39 7.13 -4.69 18.04
C SER A 39 8.22 -3.62 18.18
N GLU A 40 9.27 -3.91 18.92
CA GLU A 40 10.46 -3.05 18.95
C GLU A 40 11.06 -2.85 17.55
N ARG A 41 11.91 -1.84 17.45
CA ARG A 41 12.59 -1.52 16.20
C ARG A 41 13.50 -2.70 15.80
N GLU A 42 13.65 -2.92 14.50
CA GLU A 42 14.53 -3.94 13.90
C GLU A 42 14.12 -5.41 14.13
N LEU A 43 12.98 -5.69 14.77
CA LEU A 43 12.48 -7.07 14.92
C LEU A 43 11.81 -7.65 13.67
N GLY A 44 12.14 -7.17 12.49
CA GLY A 44 11.75 -7.79 11.23
C GLY A 44 10.28 -7.64 10.82
N LYS A 45 9.53 -6.63 11.30
CA LYS A 45 8.15 -6.35 10.87
C LYS A 45 8.01 -6.25 9.36
N THR A 46 8.85 -5.42 8.76
CA THR A 46 8.86 -5.20 7.30
C THR A 46 9.23 -6.49 6.54
N HIS A 47 10.14 -7.31 7.09
CA HIS A 47 10.49 -8.60 6.49
C HIS A 47 9.32 -9.57 6.50
N LEU A 48 8.53 -9.61 7.58
CA LEU A 48 7.32 -10.43 7.69
C LEU A 48 6.29 -10.04 6.63
N ILE A 49 6.02 -8.75 6.46
CA ILE A 49 5.09 -8.23 5.46
C ILE A 49 5.59 -8.55 4.04
N ASN A 50 6.87 -8.28 3.75
CA ASN A 50 7.45 -8.55 2.44
C ASN A 50 7.48 -10.04 2.12
N HIS A 51 7.72 -10.90 3.12
CA HIS A 51 7.64 -12.35 2.95
C HIS A 51 6.24 -12.78 2.52
N LEU A 52 5.20 -12.26 3.15
CA LEU A 52 3.81 -12.53 2.78
C LEU A 52 3.50 -12.02 1.37
N PHE A 53 3.86 -10.77 1.06
CA PHE A 53 3.62 -10.16 -0.25
C PHE A 53 4.37 -10.85 -1.40
N CYS A 54 5.47 -11.54 -1.10
CA CYS A 54 6.21 -12.31 -2.10
C CYS A 54 5.66 -13.72 -2.35
N LYS A 55 4.65 -14.19 -1.58
CA LYS A 55 4.01 -15.49 -1.85
C LYS A 55 3.22 -15.43 -3.16
N ALA A 56 3.43 -16.40 -4.06
CA ALA A 56 2.72 -16.45 -5.34
C ALA A 56 1.19 -16.50 -5.14
N SER A 57 0.73 -17.40 -4.26
CA SER A 57 -0.70 -17.53 -3.93
C SER A 57 -1.33 -16.27 -3.37
N PHE A 58 -0.55 -15.43 -2.71
CA PHE A 58 -1.04 -14.15 -2.18
C PHE A 58 -1.13 -13.08 -3.29
N LYS A 59 -0.15 -13.05 -4.19
CA LYS A 59 -0.13 -12.14 -5.34
C LYS A 59 -1.22 -12.40 -6.37
N GLU A 60 -1.69 -13.63 -6.47
CA GLU A 60 -2.81 -13.99 -7.36
C GLU A 60 -4.15 -13.44 -6.87
N GLU A 61 -4.29 -13.24 -5.56
CA GLU A 61 -5.54 -12.80 -4.94
C GLU A 61 -5.55 -11.33 -4.52
N PHE A 62 -4.36 -10.77 -4.22
CA PHE A 62 -4.23 -9.44 -3.62
C PHE A 62 -3.24 -8.56 -4.36
N GLU A 63 -3.65 -7.33 -4.61
CA GLU A 63 -2.73 -6.26 -4.97
C GLU A 63 -2.12 -5.64 -3.71
N CYS A 64 -0.78 -5.59 -3.65
CA CYS A 64 -0.06 -5.16 -2.47
C CYS A 64 0.64 -3.82 -2.70
N LEU A 65 0.31 -2.85 -1.90
CA LEU A 65 0.96 -1.55 -1.88
C LEU A 65 1.60 -1.30 -0.52
N CYS A 66 2.89 -1.02 -0.51
CA CYS A 66 3.62 -0.61 0.69
C CYS A 66 3.90 0.89 0.63
N VAL A 67 3.46 1.62 1.64
CA VAL A 67 3.69 3.06 1.77
C VAL A 67 4.39 3.33 3.09
N ASP A 68 5.56 3.96 3.03
CA ASP A 68 6.25 4.43 4.24
C ASP A 68 5.73 5.82 4.63
N ALA A 69 4.89 5.86 5.66
CA ALA A 69 4.36 7.10 6.18
C ALA A 69 5.40 7.93 6.96
N GLY A 70 6.51 7.32 7.38
CA GLY A 70 7.57 7.98 8.14
C GLY A 70 8.36 9.00 7.32
N VAL A 71 8.36 8.87 5.99
CA VAL A 71 9.03 9.81 5.08
C VAL A 71 8.15 10.98 4.66
N CYS A 72 6.86 10.94 5.02
CA CYS A 72 5.90 11.97 4.64
C CYS A 72 5.93 13.13 5.64
N GLY A 73 6.25 14.33 5.18
CA GLY A 73 6.22 15.55 5.99
C GLY A 73 4.81 16.14 6.17
N SER A 74 3.84 15.67 5.40
CA SER A 74 2.46 16.16 5.43
C SER A 74 1.46 15.08 4.99
N LEU A 75 0.18 15.25 5.40
CA LEU A 75 -0.92 14.43 4.92
C LEU A 75 -1.07 14.50 3.39
N LYS A 76 -0.73 15.64 2.78
CA LYS A 76 -0.78 15.83 1.34
C LYS A 76 0.24 14.93 0.64
N GLU A 77 1.47 14.86 1.15
CA GLU A 77 2.51 13.98 0.60
C GLU A 77 2.13 12.50 0.78
N PHE A 78 1.61 12.13 1.95
CA PHE A 78 1.12 10.77 2.17
C PHE A 78 0.03 10.40 1.14
N ALA A 79 -0.99 11.25 0.98
CA ALA A 79 -2.05 11.03 0.01
C ALA A 79 -1.51 10.95 -1.42
N PHE A 80 -0.51 11.77 -1.77
CA PHE A 80 0.15 11.75 -3.07
C PHE A 80 0.82 10.40 -3.33
N ILE A 81 1.62 9.91 -2.39
CA ILE A 81 2.32 8.62 -2.52
C ILE A 81 1.32 7.47 -2.62
N LEU A 82 0.26 7.50 -1.80
CA LEU A 82 -0.79 6.48 -1.80
C LEU A 82 -1.52 6.43 -3.15
N VAL A 83 -2.00 7.58 -3.64
CA VAL A 83 -2.73 7.66 -4.91
C VAL A 83 -1.87 7.22 -6.08
N ASN A 84 -0.61 7.65 -6.13
CA ASN A 84 0.33 7.22 -7.17
C ASN A 84 0.63 5.73 -7.12
N GLY A 85 0.77 5.16 -5.93
CA GLY A 85 0.97 3.73 -5.75
C GLY A 85 -0.21 2.91 -6.27
N ILE A 86 -1.43 3.28 -5.89
CA ILE A 86 -2.66 2.63 -6.35
C ILE A 86 -2.81 2.77 -7.88
N PHE A 87 -2.58 3.97 -8.41
CA PHE A 87 -2.68 4.19 -9.85
C PHE A 87 -1.71 3.31 -10.64
N ARG A 88 -0.47 3.16 -10.17
CA ARG A 88 0.52 2.28 -10.81
C ARG A 88 0.10 0.82 -10.78
N SER A 89 -0.48 0.37 -9.68
CA SER A 89 -0.97 -1.00 -9.52
C SER A 89 -2.15 -1.29 -10.48
N LEU A 90 -3.07 -0.33 -10.63
CA LEU A 90 -4.26 -0.47 -11.47
C LEU A 90 -4.05 -0.11 -12.94
N ARG A 91 -2.85 0.32 -13.33
CA ARG A 91 -2.58 0.85 -14.68
C ARG A 91 -2.98 -0.09 -15.80
N ASN A 92 -2.85 -1.40 -15.60
CA ASN A 92 -3.15 -2.42 -16.60
C ASN A 92 -4.62 -2.91 -16.55
N ASP A 93 -5.39 -2.48 -15.55
CA ASP A 93 -6.81 -2.78 -15.41
C ASP A 93 -7.64 -1.50 -15.51
N HIS A 94 -8.07 -1.20 -16.74
CA HIS A 94 -8.84 0.02 -17.04
C HIS A 94 -10.15 0.11 -16.23
N GLY A 95 -10.85 -1.02 -16.02
CA GLY A 95 -12.12 -1.03 -15.29
C GLY A 95 -11.95 -0.67 -13.81
N SER A 96 -10.93 -1.20 -13.15
CA SER A 96 -10.61 -0.87 -11.76
C SER A 96 -10.04 0.54 -11.63
N LEU A 97 -9.28 0.98 -12.61
CA LEU A 97 -8.75 2.34 -12.65
C LEU A 97 -9.87 3.39 -12.76
N GLU A 98 -10.87 3.19 -13.62
CA GLU A 98 -12.02 4.10 -13.74
C GLU A 98 -12.82 4.17 -12.44
N LYS A 99 -13.06 3.03 -11.78
CA LYS A 99 -13.73 2.98 -10.47
C LYS A 99 -12.94 3.75 -9.41
N PHE A 100 -11.62 3.59 -9.38
CA PHE A 100 -10.73 4.32 -8.46
C PHE A 100 -10.78 5.83 -8.71
N ILE A 101 -10.70 6.27 -9.95
CA ILE A 101 -10.81 7.69 -10.31
C ILE A 101 -12.19 8.24 -9.91
N GLY A 102 -13.26 7.48 -10.14
CA GLY A 102 -14.61 7.81 -9.71
C GLY A 102 -14.73 7.99 -8.19
N LEU A 103 -14.12 7.08 -7.42
CA LEU A 103 -14.05 7.17 -5.96
C LEU A 103 -13.28 8.42 -5.51
N CYS A 104 -12.13 8.70 -6.10
CA CYS A 104 -11.35 9.90 -5.78
C CYS A 104 -12.17 11.18 -6.03
N ARG A 105 -12.89 11.26 -7.14
CA ARG A 105 -13.78 12.38 -7.45
C ARG A 105 -14.91 12.54 -6.43
N SER A 106 -15.52 11.44 -6.01
CA SER A 106 -16.58 11.47 -4.99
C SER A 106 -16.10 11.97 -3.62
N LEU A 107 -14.80 11.78 -3.33
CA LEU A 107 -14.14 12.30 -2.14
C LEU A 107 -13.63 13.75 -2.30
N GLY A 108 -13.94 14.42 -3.41
CA GLY A 108 -13.47 15.77 -3.70
C GLY A 108 -11.99 15.86 -4.10
N LEU A 109 -11.39 14.72 -4.44
CA LEU A 109 -10.01 14.67 -4.93
C LEU A 109 -10.01 14.84 -6.44
N THR A 110 -9.30 15.86 -6.94
CA THR A 110 -9.09 16.02 -8.37
C THR A 110 -7.76 15.39 -8.75
N ILE A 111 -7.81 14.36 -9.59
CA ILE A 111 -6.62 13.74 -10.16
C ILE A 111 -6.38 14.37 -11.53
N ARG A 112 -5.23 15.00 -11.72
CA ARG A 112 -4.74 15.42 -13.03
C ARG A 112 -3.69 14.40 -13.48
N ILE A 113 -3.74 14.03 -14.73
CA ILE A 113 -2.70 13.19 -15.35
C ILE A 113 -1.72 14.14 -16.02
N ASP A 114 -0.47 14.10 -15.60
CA ASP A 114 0.60 14.83 -16.29
C ASP A 114 0.79 14.24 -17.69
N PRO A 115 0.61 15.02 -18.73
CA PRO A 115 0.73 14.54 -20.11
C PRO A 115 2.15 14.07 -20.47
N THR A 116 3.15 14.50 -19.71
CA THR A 116 4.56 14.18 -19.99
C THR A 116 4.96 12.86 -19.36
N SER A 117 4.60 12.64 -18.10
CA SER A 117 4.96 11.43 -17.34
C SER A 117 3.87 10.35 -17.38
N ASN A 118 2.67 10.70 -17.84
CA ASN A 118 1.46 9.87 -17.80
C ASN A 118 1.15 9.33 -16.40
N LEU A 119 1.60 10.06 -15.37
CA LEU A 119 1.36 9.76 -13.96
C LEU A 119 0.32 10.72 -13.40
N PRO A 120 -0.49 10.28 -12.44
CA PRO A 120 -1.41 11.17 -11.78
C PRO A 120 -0.65 12.18 -10.93
N GLU A 121 -0.91 13.46 -11.17
CA GLU A 121 -0.63 14.52 -10.21
C GLU A 121 -1.85 14.70 -9.34
N PRO A 122 -1.84 14.26 -8.08
CA PRO A 122 -2.94 14.51 -7.17
C PRO A 122 -2.94 16.00 -6.82
N PHE A 123 -3.82 16.72 -7.45
CA PHE A 123 -4.21 18.05 -7.01
C PHE A 123 -5.25 17.88 -5.90
N LEU A 124 -4.78 17.87 -4.65
CA LEU A 124 -5.66 17.91 -3.49
C LEU A 124 -6.25 19.33 -3.38
N THR A 125 -7.28 19.60 -4.13
CA THR A 125 -8.20 20.67 -3.79
C THR A 125 -9.17 20.13 -2.75
N TRP A 126 -8.98 20.52 -1.51
CA TRP A 126 -10.00 20.32 -0.48
C TRP A 126 -11.19 21.17 -0.89
N VAL A 127 -12.18 20.57 -1.52
CA VAL A 127 -13.50 21.17 -1.57
C VAL A 127 -14.03 21.06 -0.14
N ARG A 128 -14.03 22.18 0.56
CA ARG A 128 -14.70 22.32 1.86
C ARG A 128 -16.16 21.88 1.64
N CYS A 129 -16.51 20.70 2.11
CA CYS A 129 -17.93 20.34 2.23
C CYS A 129 -18.53 21.33 3.21
N GLU A 130 -19.17 22.38 2.70
CA GLU A 130 -20.09 23.18 3.50
C GLU A 130 -21.23 22.25 3.90
N SER A 131 -21.23 21.89 5.17
CA SER A 131 -22.36 21.19 5.77
C SER A 131 -23.61 22.03 5.53
N ARG A 132 -24.51 21.57 4.66
CA ARG A 132 -25.87 22.10 4.59
C ARG A 132 -26.47 21.97 5.98
N LYS A 133 -26.51 23.07 6.73
CA LYS A 133 -27.36 23.20 7.88
C LYS A 133 -28.80 23.07 7.37
N ARG A 134 -29.51 22.05 7.83
CA ARG A 134 -30.97 22.00 7.80
C ARG A 134 -31.48 22.81 8.98
#